data_9df28162479ef9aed31b3fe106220aef
#
_entry.id   9df28162479ef9aed31b3fe106220aef
#
_cell.length_a   1.000
_cell.length_b   1.000
_cell.length_c   1.000
_cell.angle_alpha   90.00
_cell.angle_beta   90.00
_cell.angle_gamma   90.00
#
_symmetry.space_group_name_H-M   'P 1'
#
loop_
_entity.id
_entity.type
_entity.pdbx_description
1 polymer ?
#
loop_
_entity_poly.entity_id
_entity_poly.type
_entity_poly.pdbx_seq_one_letter_code
_entity_poly.pdbx_strand_id
1 'polypeptide(L)'
;MNIGKLRDTDALAILREGSLGRLGCIAAGWPYVVPVNYFFDGKDIYIHTLPGKKLDALRANPRACLQVDEIKDSYNWRSVIAYGTFEEVSNEETQENILTKLYSRTPHMTPVESRLVMGMKGTTVFRIKVEDVTGLAEEW
;
A
#
# COMPACT_ATOMS: atom_id res chain seq x y z
N MET A 1 -3.97 -5.65 29.55
CA MET A 1 -3.66 -5.54 28.12
C MET A 1 -4.96 -5.66 27.33
N ASN A 2 -5.37 -4.58 26.68
CA ASN A 2 -6.66 -4.52 25.97
C ASN A 2 -6.42 -4.45 24.47
N ILE A 3 -6.19 -5.62 23.88
CA ILE A 3 -6.08 -5.75 22.43
C ILE A 3 -7.44 -6.19 21.92
N GLY A 4 -8.02 -5.43 21.02
CA GLY A 4 -9.32 -5.72 20.45
C GLY A 4 -9.37 -5.43 18.96
N LYS A 5 -10.44 -5.92 18.33
CA LYS A 5 -10.68 -5.66 16.92
C LYS A 5 -11.17 -4.24 16.70
N LEU A 6 -10.64 -3.58 15.68
CA LEU A 6 -11.20 -2.33 15.20
C LEU A 6 -12.53 -2.59 14.47
N ARG A 7 -13.43 -1.62 14.54
CA ARG A 7 -14.61 -1.62 13.67
C ARG A 7 -14.16 -1.46 12.23
N ASP A 8 -14.92 -2.03 11.29
CA ASP A 8 -14.58 -1.95 9.87
C ASP A 8 -14.48 -0.51 9.38
N THR A 9 -15.35 0.37 9.85
CA THR A 9 -15.32 1.80 9.50
C THR A 9 -14.03 2.48 9.95
N ASP A 10 -13.54 2.16 11.14
CA ASP A 10 -12.29 2.71 11.67
C ASP A 10 -11.08 2.17 10.92
N ALA A 11 -11.08 0.88 10.61
CA ALA A 11 -10.02 0.26 9.82
C ALA A 11 -9.92 0.87 8.43
N LEU A 12 -11.05 1.05 7.75
CA LEU A 12 -11.08 1.68 6.42
C LEU A 12 -10.64 3.14 6.47
N ALA A 13 -11.00 3.88 7.52
CA ALA A 13 -10.58 5.27 7.68
C ALA A 13 -9.06 5.37 7.83
N ILE A 14 -8.44 4.49 8.63
CA ILE A 14 -6.99 4.45 8.81
C ILE A 14 -6.30 4.15 7.48
N LEU A 15 -6.81 3.18 6.73
CA LEU A 15 -6.28 2.82 5.43
C LEU A 15 -6.38 3.99 4.45
N ARG A 16 -7.49 4.70 4.44
CA ARG A 16 -7.73 5.83 3.53
C ARG A 16 -6.86 7.04 3.87
N GLU A 17 -6.69 7.34 5.15
CA GLU A 17 -5.92 8.50 5.60
C GLU A 17 -4.41 8.30 5.51
N GLY A 18 -3.95 7.05 5.55
CA GLY A 18 -2.53 6.73 5.47
C GLY A 18 -1.97 6.94 4.07
N SER A 19 -0.66 7.13 3.99
CA SER A 19 0.08 7.25 2.72
C SER A 19 1.31 6.36 2.67
N LEU A 20 1.80 5.90 3.81
CA LEU A 20 2.94 4.99 3.93
C LEU A 20 2.46 3.70 4.58
N GLY A 21 2.74 2.60 3.93
CA GLY A 21 2.42 1.27 4.46
C GLY A 21 3.55 0.30 4.23
N ARG A 22 3.34 -0.93 4.67
CA ARG A 22 4.28 -2.04 4.43
C ARG A 22 3.57 -3.06 3.57
N LEU A 23 4.14 -3.25 2.37
CA LEU A 23 3.65 -4.24 1.42
C LEU A 23 4.25 -5.59 1.79
N GLY A 24 3.39 -6.59 1.98
CA GLY A 24 3.79 -7.97 2.18
C GLY A 24 3.46 -8.80 0.95
N CYS A 25 4.39 -9.62 0.52
CA CYS A 25 4.21 -10.55 -0.59
C CYS A 25 5.12 -11.77 -0.41
N ILE A 26 5.08 -12.70 -1.35
CA ILE A 26 5.91 -13.90 -1.31
C ILE A 26 6.98 -13.80 -2.39
N ALA A 27 8.23 -13.80 -2.00
CA ALA A 27 9.37 -13.76 -2.91
C ALA A 27 10.19 -15.04 -2.78
N ALA A 28 10.22 -15.85 -3.84
CA ALA A 28 10.93 -17.13 -3.85
C ALA A 28 10.55 -18.03 -2.66
N GLY A 29 9.27 -18.07 -2.32
CA GLY A 29 8.75 -18.89 -1.22
C GLY A 29 8.89 -18.27 0.17
N TRP A 30 9.50 -17.09 0.30
CA TRP A 30 9.67 -16.40 1.57
C TRP A 30 8.74 -15.21 1.70
N PRO A 31 8.20 -14.95 2.89
CA PRO A 31 7.55 -13.67 3.15
C PRO A 31 8.53 -12.52 2.92
N TYR A 32 8.07 -11.50 2.21
CA TYR A 32 8.88 -10.32 1.89
C TYR A 32 8.07 -9.08 2.24
N VAL A 33 8.68 -8.16 3.00
CA VAL A 33 8.01 -6.94 3.48
C VAL A 33 8.86 -5.74 3.14
N VAL A 34 8.23 -4.71 2.56
CA VAL A 34 8.92 -3.49 2.15
C VAL A 34 8.01 -2.28 2.34
N PRO A 35 8.54 -1.12 2.79
CA PRO A 35 7.73 0.09 2.88
C PRO A 35 7.40 0.62 1.49
N VAL A 36 6.18 1.11 1.34
CA VAL A 36 5.68 1.68 0.09
C VAL A 36 4.78 2.88 0.37
N ASN A 37 4.77 3.84 -0.54
CA ASN A 37 3.73 4.85 -0.58
C ASN A 37 2.55 4.30 -1.37
N TYR A 38 1.35 4.61 -0.93
CA TYR A 38 0.14 4.08 -1.55
C TYR A 38 -0.99 5.11 -1.55
N PHE A 39 -2.00 4.81 -2.34
CA PHE A 39 -3.28 5.52 -2.36
C PHE A 39 -4.41 4.49 -2.34
N PHE A 40 -5.36 4.67 -1.43
CA PHE A 40 -6.57 3.84 -1.35
C PHE A 40 -7.77 4.64 -1.80
N ASP A 41 -8.47 4.18 -2.84
CA ASP A 41 -9.63 4.88 -3.41
C ASP A 41 -10.96 4.51 -2.77
N GLY A 42 -10.92 3.71 -1.71
CA GLY A 42 -12.12 3.15 -1.05
C GLY A 42 -12.43 1.73 -1.49
N LYS A 43 -11.76 1.25 -2.52
CA LYS A 43 -11.95 -0.09 -3.06
C LYS A 43 -10.63 -0.82 -3.26
N ASP A 44 -9.68 -0.19 -3.94
CA ASP A 44 -8.38 -0.77 -4.26
C ASP A 44 -7.24 0.10 -3.78
N ILE A 45 -6.09 -0.53 -3.59
CA ILE A 45 -4.84 0.14 -3.20
C ILE A 45 -3.96 0.26 -4.43
N TYR A 46 -3.43 1.47 -4.67
CA TYR A 46 -2.57 1.77 -5.82
C TYR A 46 -1.17 2.11 -5.36
N ILE A 47 -0.19 1.54 -6.05
CA ILE A 47 1.24 1.71 -5.77
C ILE A 47 1.96 1.87 -7.09
N HIS A 48 2.98 2.76 -7.13
CA HIS A 48 3.89 2.80 -8.27
C HIS A 48 5.28 2.35 -7.84
N THR A 49 6.01 1.75 -8.76
CA THR A 49 7.32 1.19 -8.45
C THR A 49 8.23 1.16 -9.66
N LEU A 50 9.53 1.14 -9.38
CA LEU A 50 10.54 0.74 -10.36
C LEU A 50 10.59 -0.79 -10.45
N PRO A 51 11.10 -1.35 -11.56
CA PRO A 51 11.38 -2.78 -11.63
C PRO A 51 12.28 -3.24 -10.48
N GLY A 52 11.99 -4.40 -9.92
CA GLY A 52 12.77 -4.93 -8.82
C GLY A 52 12.11 -6.14 -8.17
N LYS A 53 12.63 -6.54 -7.03
CA LYS A 53 12.23 -7.75 -6.32
C LYS A 53 10.73 -7.79 -5.99
N LYS A 54 10.19 -6.68 -5.53
CA LYS A 54 8.77 -6.55 -5.20
C LYS A 54 7.87 -6.87 -6.40
N LEU A 55 8.16 -6.27 -7.55
CA LEU A 55 7.37 -6.45 -8.76
C LEU A 55 7.50 -7.87 -9.29
N ASP A 56 8.72 -8.42 -9.32
CA ASP A 56 8.96 -9.79 -9.75
C ASP A 56 8.22 -10.79 -8.86
N ALA A 57 8.25 -10.57 -7.55
CA ALA A 57 7.55 -11.41 -6.59
C ALA A 57 6.03 -11.40 -6.83
N LEU A 58 5.45 -10.22 -7.03
CA LEU A 58 4.01 -10.07 -7.24
C LEU A 58 3.55 -10.64 -8.58
N ARG A 59 4.38 -10.55 -9.61
CA ARG A 59 4.10 -11.19 -10.91
C ARG A 59 4.12 -12.71 -10.81
N ALA A 60 5.00 -13.27 -9.99
CA ALA A 60 5.09 -14.70 -9.79
C ALA A 60 3.98 -15.23 -8.86
N ASN A 61 3.62 -14.46 -7.83
CA ASN A 61 2.56 -14.79 -6.88
C ASN A 61 1.77 -13.53 -6.54
N PRO A 62 0.55 -13.37 -7.05
CA PRO A 62 -0.19 -12.11 -6.93
C PRO A 62 -0.82 -11.86 -5.56
N ARG A 63 -0.70 -12.78 -4.61
CA ARG A 63 -1.22 -12.58 -3.27
C ARG A 63 -0.37 -11.56 -2.51
N ALA A 64 -1.03 -10.58 -1.93
CA ALA A 64 -0.35 -9.49 -1.25
C ALA A 64 -1.19 -8.98 -0.08
N CYS A 65 -0.52 -8.28 0.83
CA CYS A 65 -1.20 -7.52 1.85
C CYS A 65 -0.49 -6.17 2.03
N LEU A 66 -1.23 -5.21 2.57
CA LEU A 66 -0.68 -3.93 2.96
C LEU A 66 -1.03 -3.68 4.42
N GLN A 67 -0.02 -3.43 5.25
CA GLN A 67 -0.20 -3.09 6.65
C GLN A 67 0.04 -1.60 6.83
N VAL A 68 -0.87 -0.94 7.56
CA VAL A 68 -0.77 0.47 7.92
C VAL A 68 -1.01 0.58 9.40
N ASP A 69 -0.25 1.40 10.10
CA ASP A 69 -0.44 1.57 11.53
C ASP A 69 -0.42 3.03 11.96
N GLU A 70 -0.95 3.25 13.16
CA GLU A 70 -0.81 4.48 13.92
C GLU A 70 -0.28 4.08 15.28
N ILE A 71 0.89 4.55 15.65
CA ILE A 71 1.58 4.18 16.89
C ILE A 71 1.84 5.44 17.70
N LYS A 72 1.23 5.53 18.89
CA LYS A 72 1.52 6.59 19.85
C LYS A 72 2.69 6.17 20.75
N ASP A 73 2.63 4.94 21.26
CA ASP A 73 3.66 4.33 22.08
C ASP A 73 3.48 2.81 22.07
N SER A 74 4.27 2.09 22.86
CA SER A 74 4.24 0.62 22.88
C SER A 74 2.91 0.01 23.31
N TYR A 75 2.06 0.77 23.97
CA TYR A 75 0.78 0.30 24.50
C TYR A 75 -0.43 0.96 23.86
N ASN A 76 -0.21 1.90 22.95
CA ASN A 76 -1.27 2.65 22.27
C ASN A 76 -1.01 2.68 20.79
N TRP A 77 -1.62 1.74 20.07
CA TRP A 77 -1.44 1.59 18.63
C TRP A 77 -2.68 1.02 17.95
N ARG A 78 -2.78 1.28 16.67
CA ARG A 78 -3.78 0.64 15.80
C ARG A 78 -3.08 0.13 14.56
N SER A 79 -3.44 -1.08 14.13
CA SER A 79 -2.85 -1.72 12.95
C SER A 79 -3.94 -2.27 12.07
N VAL A 80 -3.83 -1.99 10.78
CA VAL A 80 -4.77 -2.44 9.77
C VAL A 80 -4.03 -3.23 8.71
N ILE A 81 -4.58 -4.37 8.31
CA ILE A 81 -4.03 -5.15 7.20
C ILE A 81 -5.12 -5.31 6.14
N ALA A 82 -4.80 -4.89 4.92
CA ALA A 82 -5.63 -5.14 3.74
C ALA A 82 -5.03 -6.29 2.96
N TYR A 83 -5.84 -7.30 2.67
CA TYR A 83 -5.43 -8.49 1.91
C TYR A 83 -6.03 -8.42 0.51
N GLY A 84 -5.26 -8.78 -0.48
CA GLY A 84 -5.78 -8.77 -1.84
C GLY A 84 -4.86 -9.37 -2.88
N THR A 85 -5.18 -9.09 -4.14
CA THR A 85 -4.54 -9.67 -5.30
C THR A 85 -3.94 -8.56 -6.16
N PHE A 86 -2.68 -8.73 -6.54
CA PHE A 86 -1.95 -7.83 -7.43
C PHE A 86 -2.51 -7.86 -8.84
N GLU A 87 -2.61 -6.67 -9.45
CA GLU A 87 -2.97 -6.50 -10.86
C GLU A 87 -2.26 -5.26 -11.40
N GLU A 88 -1.57 -5.39 -12.52
CA GLU A 88 -0.93 -4.23 -13.16
C GLU A 88 -2.00 -3.31 -13.78
N VAL A 89 -1.77 -2.00 -13.67
CA VAL A 89 -2.60 -1.00 -14.30
C VAL A 89 -1.93 -0.60 -15.62
N SER A 90 -2.50 -1.02 -16.74
CA SER A 90 -1.92 -0.80 -18.06
C SER A 90 -2.50 0.40 -18.82
N ASN A 91 -3.65 0.91 -18.42
CA ASN A 91 -4.28 2.06 -19.04
C ASN A 91 -3.55 3.36 -18.68
N GLU A 92 -3.02 4.08 -19.67
CA GLU A 92 -2.23 5.29 -19.45
C GLU A 92 -2.99 6.39 -18.73
N GLU A 93 -4.24 6.62 -19.06
CA GLU A 93 -5.08 7.63 -18.42
C GLU A 93 -5.27 7.30 -16.92
N THR A 94 -5.53 6.04 -16.63
CA THR A 94 -5.65 5.57 -15.25
C THR A 94 -4.33 5.72 -14.50
N GLN A 95 -3.20 5.38 -15.14
CA GLN A 95 -1.88 5.55 -14.54
C GLN A 95 -1.61 7.01 -14.18
N GLU A 96 -1.91 7.94 -15.08
CA GLU A 96 -1.72 9.38 -14.84
C GLU A 96 -2.56 9.87 -13.67
N ASN A 97 -3.83 9.46 -13.61
CA ASN A 97 -4.72 9.83 -12.52
C ASN A 97 -4.22 9.31 -11.18
N ILE A 98 -3.76 8.08 -11.13
CA ILE A 98 -3.22 7.47 -9.93
C ILE A 98 -1.94 8.17 -9.49
N LEU A 99 -1.01 8.44 -10.41
CA LEU A 99 0.24 9.13 -10.11
C LEU A 99 -0.03 10.52 -9.53
N THR A 100 -0.98 11.25 -10.10
CA THR A 100 -1.37 12.56 -9.60
C THR A 100 -1.87 12.47 -8.14
N LYS A 101 -2.69 11.48 -7.83
CA LYS A 101 -3.21 11.28 -6.47
C LYS A 101 -2.12 10.84 -5.50
N LEU A 102 -1.24 9.95 -5.91
CA LEU A 102 -0.09 9.53 -5.10
C LEU A 102 0.79 10.72 -4.75
N TYR A 103 1.07 11.57 -5.72
CA TYR A 103 1.91 12.76 -5.53
C TYR A 103 1.29 13.80 -4.64
N SER A 104 0.00 14.01 -4.74
CA SER A 104 -0.68 14.99 -3.88
C SER A 104 -0.65 14.60 -2.41
N ARG A 105 -0.45 13.32 -2.12
CA ARG A 105 -0.42 12.77 -0.75
C ARG A 105 0.98 12.59 -0.19
N THR A 106 2.01 12.71 -1.02
CA THR A 106 3.41 12.52 -0.61
C THR A 106 4.15 13.82 -0.83
N PRO A 107 4.11 14.75 0.15
CA PRO A 107 4.66 16.11 -0.04
C PRO A 107 6.19 16.17 -0.17
N HIS A 108 6.90 15.12 0.20
CA HIS A 108 8.34 15.06 0.12
C HIS A 108 8.77 13.93 -0.81
N MET A 109 8.89 14.26 -2.10
CA MET A 109 9.32 13.29 -3.09
C MET A 109 10.84 13.13 -3.07
N THR A 110 11.28 11.88 -3.09
CA THR A 110 12.69 11.56 -3.35
C THR A 110 13.04 11.94 -4.79
N PRO A 111 14.31 12.14 -5.13
CA PRO A 111 14.70 12.34 -6.53
C PRO A 111 14.22 11.23 -7.48
N VAL A 112 14.13 10.01 -6.99
CA VAL A 112 13.62 8.87 -7.77
C VAL A 112 12.13 9.06 -8.07
N GLU A 113 11.34 9.41 -7.06
CA GLU A 113 9.90 9.66 -7.22
C GLU A 113 9.64 10.84 -8.15
N SER A 114 10.43 11.92 -8.03
CA SER A 114 10.32 13.05 -8.93
C SER A 114 10.57 12.66 -10.39
N ARG A 115 11.50 11.77 -10.63
CA ARG A 115 11.77 11.24 -11.97
C ARG A 115 10.61 10.39 -12.49
N LEU A 116 9.93 9.65 -11.63
CA LEU A 116 8.75 8.87 -11.98
C LEU A 116 7.64 9.78 -12.50
N VAL A 117 7.40 10.92 -11.84
CA VAL A 117 6.40 11.91 -12.28
C VAL A 117 6.73 12.47 -13.65
N MET A 118 8.00 12.69 -13.92
CA MET A 118 8.45 13.30 -15.18
C MET A 118 8.46 12.33 -16.35
N GLY A 119 7.83 11.16 -16.20
CA GLY A 119 7.62 10.24 -17.30
C GLY A 119 8.79 9.34 -17.65
N MET A 120 9.63 9.01 -16.68
CA MET A 120 10.71 8.06 -16.92
C MET A 120 10.15 6.70 -17.30
N LYS A 121 10.70 6.15 -18.38
CA LYS A 121 10.36 4.81 -18.85
C LYS A 121 10.78 3.78 -17.79
N GLY A 122 9.99 2.71 -17.66
CA GLY A 122 10.28 1.61 -16.76
C GLY A 122 9.59 1.68 -15.42
N THR A 123 8.68 2.63 -15.21
CA THR A 123 7.85 2.67 -14.01
C THR A 123 6.59 1.86 -14.21
N THR A 124 6.13 1.23 -13.16
CA THR A 124 4.91 0.41 -13.18
C THR A 124 3.95 0.91 -12.10
N VAL A 125 2.70 1.10 -12.50
CA VAL A 125 1.60 1.32 -11.56
C VAL A 125 0.85 0.00 -11.43
N PHE A 126 0.63 -0.41 -10.19
CA PHE A 126 -0.20 -1.59 -9.94
C PHE A 126 -1.21 -1.30 -8.85
N ARG A 127 -2.22 -2.15 -8.79
CA ARG A 127 -3.18 -2.12 -7.70
C ARG A 127 -3.18 -3.44 -6.97
N ILE A 128 -3.59 -3.37 -5.71
CA ILE A 128 -4.01 -4.53 -4.95
C ILE A 128 -5.53 -4.45 -4.89
N LYS A 129 -6.18 -5.43 -5.49
CA LYS A 129 -7.64 -5.57 -5.41
C LYS A 129 -7.96 -6.10 -4.03
N VAL A 130 -8.47 -5.23 -3.18
CA VAL A 130 -8.69 -5.55 -1.76
C VAL A 130 -9.86 -6.53 -1.62
N GLU A 131 -9.61 -7.64 -0.95
CA GLU A 131 -10.59 -8.69 -0.71
C GLU A 131 -11.07 -8.70 0.74
N ASP A 132 -10.19 -8.33 1.68
CA ASP A 132 -10.51 -8.30 3.11
C ASP A 132 -9.66 -7.27 3.82
N VAL A 133 -10.21 -6.68 4.88
CA VAL A 133 -9.50 -5.71 5.74
C VAL A 133 -9.74 -6.11 7.18
N THR A 134 -8.67 -6.23 7.94
CA THR A 134 -8.72 -6.49 9.38
C THR A 134 -8.01 -5.41 10.15
N GLY A 135 -8.44 -5.16 11.36
CA GLY A 135 -7.81 -4.17 12.22
C GLY A 135 -7.77 -4.58 13.66
N LEU A 136 -6.66 -4.26 14.33
CA LEU A 136 -6.43 -4.47 15.74
C LEU A 136 -5.99 -3.17 16.39
N ALA A 137 -6.31 -3.00 17.65
CA ALA A 137 -5.86 -1.86 18.44
C ALA A 137 -5.55 -2.29 19.87
N GLU A 138 -4.61 -1.61 20.49
CA GLU A 138 -4.32 -1.72 21.90
C GLU A 138 -4.44 -0.32 22.51
N GLU A 139 -5.27 -0.18 23.56
CA GLU A 139 -5.37 1.01 24.43
C GLU A 139 -5.46 2.38 23.70
N TRP A 140 -5.98 2.44 22.53
CA TRP A 140 -6.02 3.72 21.77
C TRP A 140 -6.93 4.78 22.36
#